data_08e3919ef875ebf4bead8872d9c4877d
#
_entry.id   08e3919ef875ebf4bead8872d9c4877d
#
_cell.length_a   1.000
_cell.length_b   1.000
_cell.length_c   1.000
_cell.angle_alpha   90.00
_cell.angle_beta   90.00
_cell.angle_gamma   90.00
#
_symmetry.space_group_name_H-M   'P 1'
#
loop_
_entity.id
_entity.type
_entity.pdbx_description
1 polymer ?
#
loop_
_entity_poly.entity_id
_entity_poly.type
_entity_poly.pdbx_seq_one_letter_code
_entity_poly.pdbx_strand_id
1 'polypeptide(L)'
;MKFKNIKISNFRNFEHIDISLDNKNVFFGMNDVGKTNFLYALRYLFDREVRKNNLVDTDFYHRNTSSPIEITICIDISDTTDSDSEKLRAKVKGAILSNQDLVYIKLVANYDKTEMFANPILY
;
A
#
# COMPACT_ATOMS: atom_id res chain seq x y z
N MET A 1 -2.23 -16.30 -4.43
CA MET A 1 -1.84 -14.88 -4.37
C MET A 1 -0.67 -14.73 -3.41
N LYS A 2 0.38 -14.06 -3.85
CA LYS A 2 1.59 -13.91 -3.04
C LYS A 2 2.07 -12.46 -3.10
N PHE A 3 2.29 -11.86 -1.96
CA PHE A 3 2.84 -10.50 -1.89
C PHE A 3 4.34 -10.55 -2.13
N LYS A 4 4.82 -9.80 -3.12
CA LYS A 4 6.22 -9.79 -3.51
C LYS A 4 7.02 -8.68 -2.86
N ASN A 5 6.44 -7.46 -2.88
CA ASN A 5 7.19 -6.26 -2.49
C ASN A 5 6.21 -5.15 -2.13
N ILE A 6 6.60 -4.30 -1.18
CA ILE A 6 5.84 -3.10 -0.84
C ILE A 6 6.79 -1.90 -0.76
N LYS A 7 6.34 -0.78 -1.34
CA LYS A 7 7.02 0.51 -1.26
C LYS A 7 6.13 1.49 -0.52
N ILE A 8 6.67 2.16 0.47
CA ILE A 8 5.96 3.16 1.26
C ILE A 8 6.78 4.44 1.25
N SER A 9 6.17 5.57 0.89
CA SER A 9 6.83 6.86 0.85
C SER A 9 6.03 7.90 1.63
N ASN A 10 6.70 8.68 2.46
CA ASN A 10 6.16 9.82 3.17
C ASN A 10 4.98 9.49 4.09
N PHE A 11 5.01 8.31 4.70
CA PHE A 11 3.93 7.83 5.57
C PHE A 11 4.42 7.58 6.99
N ARG A 12 3.95 8.36 7.95
CA ARG A 12 4.23 8.25 9.38
C ARG A 12 5.73 8.23 9.67
N ASN A 13 6.29 7.10 10.13
CA ASN A 13 7.73 6.98 10.40
C ASN A 13 8.56 6.59 9.18
N PHE A 14 7.95 6.43 8.03
CA PHE A 14 8.62 6.01 6.81
C PHE A 14 8.83 7.18 5.85
N GLU A 15 10.07 7.59 5.65
CA GLU A 15 10.40 8.53 4.58
C GLU A 15 10.27 7.84 3.23
N HIS A 16 10.96 6.72 3.06
CA HIS A 16 10.84 5.86 1.89
C HIS A 16 11.39 4.49 2.25
N ILE A 17 10.59 3.45 2.05
CA ILE A 17 11.04 2.08 2.20
C ILE A 17 10.58 1.25 1.01
N ASP A 18 11.40 0.24 0.70
CA ASP A 18 11.12 -0.74 -0.34
C ASP A 18 11.49 -2.10 0.25
N ILE A 19 10.48 -2.90 0.56
CA ILE A 19 10.65 -4.15 1.31
C ILE A 19 10.18 -5.33 0.48
N SER A 20 11.06 -6.34 0.34
CA SER A 20 10.68 -7.62 -0.22
C SER A 20 9.89 -8.41 0.81
N LEU A 21 8.69 -8.83 0.44
CA LEU A 21 7.80 -9.61 1.32
C LEU A 21 7.99 -11.12 1.16
N ASP A 22 8.90 -11.55 0.29
CA ASP A 22 9.29 -12.95 0.18
C ASP A 22 10.12 -13.41 1.39
N ASN A 23 10.70 -12.47 2.12
CA ASN A 23 11.54 -12.76 3.27
C ASN A 23 10.70 -12.84 4.53
N LYS A 24 10.70 -14.01 5.19
CA LYS A 24 9.97 -14.23 6.45
C LYS A 24 10.47 -13.36 7.60
N ASN A 25 11.66 -12.76 7.46
CA ASN A 25 12.29 -11.95 8.50
C ASN A 25 12.05 -10.46 8.33
N VAL A 26 11.09 -10.06 7.51
CA VAL A 26 10.84 -8.64 7.17
C VAL A 26 10.60 -7.76 8.40
N PHE A 27 10.02 -8.31 9.46
CA PHE A 27 9.69 -7.54 10.67
C PHE A 27 10.78 -7.53 11.73
N PHE A 28 11.86 -8.30 11.58
CA PHE A 28 12.88 -8.41 12.64
C PHE A 28 13.60 -7.10 12.94
N GLY A 29 13.80 -6.26 11.96
CA GLY A 29 14.47 -4.97 12.13
C GLY A 29 13.56 -3.83 12.56
N MET A 30 12.26 -4.07 12.71
CA MET A 30 11.30 -3.02 13.04
C MET A 30 10.96 -3.01 14.51
N ASN A 31 10.85 -1.80 15.12
CA ASN A 31 10.29 -1.65 16.46
C ASN A 31 8.76 -1.78 16.41
N ASP A 32 8.10 -1.75 17.55
CA ASP A 32 6.65 -1.95 17.63
C ASP A 32 5.88 -0.85 16.89
N VAL A 33 6.33 0.40 16.96
CA VAL A 33 5.71 1.52 16.23
C VAL A 33 5.84 1.31 14.73
N GLY A 34 7.02 0.90 14.24
CA GLY A 34 7.25 0.61 12.84
C GLY A 34 6.35 -0.51 12.33
N LYS A 35 6.21 -1.60 13.09
CA LYS A 35 5.32 -2.70 12.75
C LYS A 35 3.86 -2.25 12.66
N THR A 36 3.40 -1.47 13.62
CA THR A 36 2.04 -0.95 13.65
C THR A 36 1.78 -0.08 12.43
N ASN A 37 2.66 0.85 12.12
CA ASN A 37 2.52 1.74 10.97
C ASN A 37 2.59 0.99 9.64
N PHE A 38 3.42 -0.04 9.55
CA PHE A 38 3.49 -0.90 8.38
C PHE A 38 2.16 -1.63 8.16
N LEU A 39 1.56 -2.17 9.21
CA LEU A 39 0.26 -2.83 9.12
C LEU A 39 -0.84 -1.84 8.73
N TYR A 40 -0.79 -0.61 9.21
CA TYR A 40 -1.74 0.43 8.78
C TYR A 40 -1.60 0.73 7.29
N ALA A 41 -0.37 0.77 6.76
CA ALA A 41 -0.16 0.97 5.32
C ALA A 41 -0.85 -0.13 4.52
N LEU A 42 -0.72 -1.38 4.95
CA LEU A 42 -1.42 -2.50 4.30
C LEU A 42 -2.93 -2.37 4.41
N ARG A 43 -3.43 -1.92 5.55
CA ARG A 43 -4.87 -1.72 5.75
C ARG A 43 -5.42 -0.65 4.83
N TYR A 44 -4.70 0.44 4.61
CA TYR A 44 -5.13 1.47 3.65
C TYR A 44 -5.21 0.92 2.23
N LEU A 45 -4.35 -0.03 1.87
CA LEU A 45 -4.42 -0.67 0.56
C LEU A 45 -5.60 -1.63 0.41
N PHE A 46 -5.92 -2.41 1.43
CA PHE A 46 -6.84 -3.53 1.31
C PHE A 46 -8.16 -3.37 2.05
N ASP A 47 -8.24 -2.49 3.03
CA ASP A 47 -9.44 -2.31 3.83
C ASP A 47 -10.17 -1.03 3.43
N ARG A 48 -11.29 -1.20 2.73
CA ARG A 48 -12.11 -0.09 2.26
C ARG A 48 -12.62 0.78 3.41
N GLU A 49 -12.94 0.17 4.55
CA GLU A 49 -13.43 0.92 5.71
C GLU A 49 -12.34 1.81 6.30
N VAL A 50 -11.10 1.34 6.30
CA VAL A 50 -9.96 2.16 6.74
C VAL A 50 -9.74 3.31 5.77
N ARG A 51 -9.87 3.09 4.46
CA ARG A 51 -9.71 4.15 3.45
C ARG A 51 -10.77 5.25 3.55
N LYS A 52 -11.93 4.97 4.13
CA LYS A 52 -12.94 6.01 4.36
C LYS A 52 -12.49 7.04 5.38
N ASN A 53 -11.54 6.69 6.25
CA ASN A 53 -10.94 7.62 7.18
C ASN A 53 -9.86 8.41 6.45
N ASN A 54 -10.03 9.73 6.39
CA ASN A 54 -9.05 10.59 5.74
C ASN A 54 -7.75 10.62 6.53
N LEU A 55 -6.64 10.81 5.81
CA LEU A 55 -5.33 11.00 6.41
C LEU A 55 -5.16 12.46 6.80
N VAL A 56 -4.50 12.70 7.92
CA VAL A 56 -4.24 14.05 8.44
C VAL A 56 -2.74 14.36 8.36
N ASP A 57 -2.35 15.59 8.70
CA ASP A 57 -0.95 16.04 8.57
C ASP A 57 0.04 15.16 9.35
N THR A 58 -0.37 14.63 10.52
CA THR A 58 0.48 13.76 11.33
C THR A 58 0.71 12.38 10.71
N ASP A 59 -0.07 12.00 9.71
CA ASP A 59 0.16 10.76 8.95
C ASP A 59 1.26 10.91 7.90
N PHE A 60 1.69 12.15 7.62
CA PHE A 60 2.80 12.43 6.72
C PHE A 60 4.12 12.37 7.48
N TYR A 61 5.16 11.84 6.84
CA TYR A 61 6.49 11.77 7.45
C TYR A 61 6.99 13.18 7.80
N HIS A 62 7.30 13.40 9.08
CA HIS A 62 7.69 14.71 9.62
C HIS A 62 6.70 15.82 9.22
N ARG A 63 5.41 15.47 9.10
CA ARG A 63 4.35 16.39 8.67
C ARG A 63 4.64 17.06 7.33
N ASN A 64 5.39 16.41 6.47
CA ASN A 64 5.71 16.93 5.14
C ASN A 64 4.52 16.77 4.20
N THR A 65 3.58 17.71 4.30
CA THR A 65 2.35 17.71 3.48
C THR A 65 2.58 18.23 2.06
N SER A 66 3.79 18.70 1.74
CA SER A 66 4.12 19.16 0.40
C SER A 66 4.37 18.01 -0.59
N SER A 67 4.57 16.80 -0.09
CA SER A 67 4.72 15.59 -0.90
C SER A 67 3.59 14.62 -0.59
N PRO A 68 3.13 13.82 -1.56
CA PRO A 68 2.06 12.86 -1.30
C PRO A 68 2.54 11.66 -0.51
N ILE A 69 1.61 11.02 0.20
CA ILE A 69 1.82 9.66 0.71
C ILE A 69 1.62 8.71 -0.47
N GLU A 70 2.56 7.79 -0.68
CA GLU A 70 2.45 6.76 -1.72
C GLU A 70 2.73 5.39 -1.12
N ILE A 71 1.82 4.45 -1.36
CA ILE A 71 1.96 3.06 -0.92
C ILE A 71 1.69 2.19 -2.14
N THR A 72 2.67 1.38 -2.53
CA THR A 72 2.55 0.51 -3.70
C THR A 72 2.89 -0.92 -3.31
N ILE A 73 2.02 -1.87 -3.65
CA ILE A 73 2.27 -3.28 -3.42
C ILE A 73 2.31 -4.02 -4.75
N CYS A 74 3.26 -4.96 -4.85
CA CYS A 74 3.37 -5.86 -5.98
C CYS A 74 2.87 -7.24 -5.53
N ILE A 75 1.93 -7.80 -6.26
CA ILE A 75 1.28 -9.06 -5.94
C ILE A 75 1.49 -10.03 -7.09
N ASP A 76 1.94 -11.25 -6.77
CA ASP A 76 2.07 -12.34 -7.74
C ASP A 76 0.75 -13.14 -7.74
N ILE A 77 0.09 -13.18 -8.89
CA ILE A 77 -1.15 -13.91 -9.10
C ILE A 77 -0.97 -15.07 -10.08
N SER A 78 0.26 -15.54 -10.24
CA SER A 78 0.56 -16.62 -11.18
C SER A 78 -0.02 -17.98 -10.77
N ASP A 79 -0.31 -18.18 -9.47
CA ASP A 79 -0.88 -19.43 -8.97
C ASP A 79 -2.37 -19.49 -9.31
N THR A 80 -2.70 -20.25 -10.36
CA THR A 80 -4.07 -20.39 -10.83
C THR A 80 -4.92 -21.30 -9.94
N THR A 81 -4.31 -22.02 -8.99
CA THR A 81 -5.05 -22.87 -8.04
C THR A 81 -5.54 -22.06 -6.83
N ASP A 82 -5.03 -20.86 -6.65
CA ASP A 82 -5.37 -19.96 -5.54
C ASP A 82 -6.62 -19.14 -5.89
N SER A 83 -7.69 -19.30 -5.11
CA SER A 83 -8.93 -18.58 -5.35
C SER A 83 -8.80 -17.07 -5.21
N ASP A 84 -7.90 -16.59 -4.34
CA ASP A 84 -7.66 -15.15 -4.16
C ASP A 84 -6.98 -14.54 -5.40
N SER A 85 -6.06 -15.26 -6.01
CA SER A 85 -5.42 -14.84 -7.27
C SER A 85 -6.44 -14.74 -8.39
N GLU A 86 -7.35 -15.71 -8.51
CA GLU A 86 -8.41 -15.67 -9.51
C GLU A 86 -9.37 -14.51 -9.29
N LYS A 87 -9.76 -14.25 -8.04
CA LYS A 87 -10.63 -13.12 -7.69
C LYS A 87 -9.99 -11.78 -8.05
N LEU A 88 -8.72 -11.62 -7.72
CA LEU A 88 -8.00 -10.39 -8.05
C LEU A 88 -7.84 -10.22 -9.55
N ARG A 89 -7.51 -11.31 -10.26
CA ARG A 89 -7.38 -11.29 -11.73
C ARG A 89 -8.70 -10.88 -12.39
N ALA A 90 -9.82 -11.36 -11.88
CA ALA A 90 -11.13 -10.98 -12.39
C ALA A 90 -11.43 -9.50 -12.16
N LYS A 91 -11.07 -8.96 -10.99
CA LYS A 91 -11.31 -7.54 -10.66
C LYS A 91 -10.49 -6.59 -11.51
N VAL A 92 -9.29 -6.99 -11.94
CA VAL A 92 -8.38 -6.15 -12.71
C VAL A 92 -8.38 -6.54 -14.20
N LYS A 93 -9.32 -7.38 -14.62
CA LYS A 93 -9.46 -7.80 -16.01
C LYS A 93 -9.63 -6.57 -16.91
N GLY A 94 -8.82 -6.49 -17.97
CA GLY A 94 -8.79 -5.34 -18.86
C GLY A 94 -7.74 -4.31 -18.47
N ALA A 95 -7.28 -4.29 -17.22
CA ALA A 95 -6.16 -3.48 -16.76
C ALA A 95 -4.84 -4.25 -16.80
N ILE A 96 -4.91 -5.59 -16.86
CA ILE A 96 -3.74 -6.48 -16.93
C ILE A 96 -3.66 -7.10 -18.31
N LEU A 97 -2.45 -7.10 -18.89
CA LEU A 97 -2.20 -7.88 -20.10
C LEU A 97 -2.28 -9.36 -19.78
N SER A 98 -2.82 -10.16 -20.71
CA SER A 98 -3.17 -11.56 -20.49
C SER A 98 -2.00 -12.44 -20.03
N ASN A 99 -0.77 -12.02 -20.26
CA ASN A 99 0.45 -12.78 -19.90
C ASN A 99 1.15 -12.21 -18.66
N GLN A 100 0.55 -11.24 -17.97
CA GLN A 100 1.15 -10.68 -16.75
C GLN A 100 0.63 -11.41 -15.52
N ASP A 101 1.56 -11.87 -14.69
CA ASP A 101 1.28 -12.53 -13.42
C ASP A 101 1.51 -11.61 -12.21
N LEU A 102 2.00 -10.39 -12.44
CA LEU A 102 2.24 -9.40 -11.39
C LEU A 102 1.23 -8.27 -11.49
N VAL A 103 0.66 -7.91 -10.34
CA VAL A 103 -0.28 -6.79 -10.22
C VAL A 103 0.31 -5.77 -9.27
N TYR A 104 0.25 -4.50 -9.67
CA TYR A 104 0.65 -3.39 -8.81
C TYR A 104 -0.59 -2.62 -8.39
N ILE A 105 -0.76 -2.46 -7.08
CA ILE A 105 -1.81 -1.64 -6.51
C ILE A 105 -1.14 -0.47 -5.83
N LYS A 106 -1.52 0.75 -6.20
CA LYS A 106 -0.92 1.97 -5.67
C LYS A 106 -1.97 2.84 -5.01
N LEU A 107 -1.65 3.31 -3.81
CA LEU A 107 -2.44 4.31 -3.11
C LEU A 107 -1.65 5.61 -3.10
N VAL A 108 -2.32 6.71 -3.44
CA VAL A 108 -1.74 8.06 -3.39
C VAL A 108 -2.67 8.93 -2.56
N ALA A 109 -2.11 9.67 -1.61
CA ALA A 109 -2.85 10.63 -0.81
C ALA A 109 -2.16 11.99 -0.85
N ASN A 110 -2.83 12.98 -1.45
CA ASN A 110 -2.37 14.35 -1.52
C ASN A 110 -3.08 15.18 -0.46
N TYR A 111 -2.34 15.96 0.30
CA TYR A 111 -2.89 16.79 1.35
C TYR A 111 -3.55 18.04 0.77
N ASP A 112 -4.80 18.28 1.17
CA ASP A 112 -5.55 19.47 0.81
C ASP A 112 -5.48 20.47 1.95
N LYS A 113 -4.78 21.58 1.76
CA LYS A 113 -4.59 22.61 2.78
C LYS A 113 -5.88 23.31 3.17
N THR A 114 -6.85 23.38 2.25
CA THR A 114 -8.14 24.01 2.50
C THR A 114 -9.00 23.13 3.41
N GLU A 115 -9.08 21.84 3.10
CA GLU A 115 -9.88 20.88 3.85
C GLU A 115 -9.11 20.30 5.05
N MET A 116 -7.80 20.46 5.11
CA MET A 116 -6.91 19.99 6.17
C MET A 116 -6.89 18.46 6.32
N PHE A 117 -7.04 17.74 5.21
CA PHE A 117 -6.89 16.29 5.17
C PHE A 117 -6.43 15.82 3.80
N ALA A 118 -6.06 14.54 3.70
CA ALA A 118 -5.72 13.89 2.45
C ALA A 118 -6.68 12.73 2.20
N ASN A 119 -7.20 12.63 0.98
CA ASN A 119 -8.02 11.50 0.55
C ASN A 119 -7.12 10.41 -0.05
N PRO A 120 -7.13 9.20 0.49
CA PRO A 120 -6.41 8.10 -0.15
C PRO A 120 -7.16 7.61 -1.39
N ILE A 121 -6.48 7.60 -2.53
CA ILE A 121 -7.03 7.17 -3.81
C ILE A 121 -6.24 5.96 -4.30
N LEU A 122 -6.96 4.88 -4.65
CA LEU A 122 -6.35 3.68 -5.22
C LEU A 122 -6.28 3.75 -6.74
N TYR A 123 -5.17 3.25 -7.27
CA TYR A 123 -4.93 3.12 -8.70
C TYR A 123 -4.66 1.68 -9.10
#